data_98941c0c4645a0150afa84ee45cfb150
#
_entry.id   98941c0c4645a0150afa84ee45cfb150
#
_cell.length_a   1.000
_cell.length_b   1.000
_cell.length_c   1.000
_cell.angle_alpha   90.00
_cell.angle_beta   90.00
_cell.angle_gamma   90.00
#
_symmetry.space_group_name_H-M   'P 1'
#
loop_
_entity.id
_entity.type
_entity.pdbx_description
1 polymer ?
#
loop_
_entity_poly.entity_id
_entity_poly.type
_entity_poly.pdbx_seq_one_letter_code
_entity_poly.pdbx_strand_id
1 'polypeptide(L)'
;MLIEQPPLLYRILFPEAIWRIKKKHHRTVYLTFDDGPIPEVTPWVLNLLDKYEVKATFFMVGDNARRHPWLVDEIKRRGHSYGNHTMHHLQGFKVTTLRYMRDITEANEYIDSTLFRPPHGLMRPFQ
;
A
#
# COMPACT_ATOMS: atom_id res chain seq x y z
N MET A 1 -19.75 9.82 8.04
CA MET A 1 -18.52 9.35 7.39
C MET A 1 -18.84 9.13 5.93
N LEU A 2 -18.37 10.02 5.07
CA LEU A 2 -18.53 9.86 3.63
C LEU A 2 -17.54 8.77 3.17
N ILE A 3 -18.06 7.65 2.68
CA ILE A 3 -17.25 6.64 2.02
C ILE A 3 -17.05 7.14 0.59
N GLU A 4 -15.93 7.81 0.33
CA GLU A 4 -15.58 8.20 -1.03
C GLU A 4 -15.16 6.97 -1.83
N GLN A 5 -15.91 6.67 -2.87
CA GLN A 5 -15.53 5.69 -3.87
C GLN A 5 -15.05 6.43 -5.12
N PRO A 6 -14.00 5.92 -5.78
CA PRO A 6 -13.58 6.49 -7.07
C PRO A 6 -14.75 6.52 -8.07
N PRO A 7 -14.79 7.52 -8.96
CA PRO A 7 -15.81 7.63 -9.99
C PRO A 7 -15.94 6.33 -10.80
N LEU A 8 -17.18 6.02 -11.23
CA LEU A 8 -17.46 4.78 -11.97
C LEU A 8 -16.56 4.61 -13.20
N LEU A 9 -16.31 5.70 -13.94
CA LEU A 9 -15.43 5.69 -15.10
C LEU A 9 -14.01 5.22 -14.76
N TYR A 10 -13.46 5.71 -13.66
CA TYR A 10 -12.13 5.30 -13.20
C TYR A 10 -12.08 3.81 -12.84
N ARG A 11 -13.15 3.29 -12.23
CA ARG A 11 -13.27 1.86 -11.89
C ARG A 11 -13.37 0.97 -13.12
N ILE A 12 -13.97 1.46 -14.21
CA ILE A 12 -14.06 0.74 -15.50
C ILE A 12 -12.69 0.69 -16.18
N LEU A 13 -11.87 1.74 -16.06
CA LEU A 13 -10.52 1.79 -16.64
C LEU A 13 -9.53 0.84 -15.95
N PHE A 14 -9.80 0.43 -14.71
CA PHE A 14 -8.95 -0.48 -13.94
C PHE A 14 -9.77 -1.66 -13.40
N PRO A 15 -10.22 -2.58 -14.27
CA PRO A 15 -11.12 -3.68 -13.89
C PRO A 15 -10.47 -4.69 -12.93
N GLU A 16 -9.14 -4.81 -12.97
CA GLU A 16 -8.38 -5.73 -12.10
C GLU A 16 -8.10 -5.15 -10.71
N ALA A 17 -8.38 -3.86 -10.49
CA ALA A 17 -8.16 -3.25 -9.19
C ALA A 17 -9.21 -3.71 -8.16
N ILE A 18 -8.74 -3.93 -6.94
CA ILE A 18 -9.60 -4.34 -5.82
C ILE A 18 -10.33 -3.12 -5.26
N TRP A 19 -11.51 -2.84 -5.80
CA TRP A 19 -12.37 -1.73 -5.35
C TRP A 19 -13.24 -2.09 -4.14
N ARG A 20 -13.55 -3.38 -3.98
CA ARG A 20 -14.38 -3.93 -2.90
C ARG A 20 -13.99 -5.35 -2.58
N ILE A 21 -13.91 -5.66 -1.31
CA ILE A 21 -13.80 -7.03 -0.83
C ILE A 21 -15.19 -7.44 -0.34
N LYS A 22 -15.86 -8.31 -1.12
CA LYS A 22 -17.16 -8.88 -0.74
C LYS A 22 -16.93 -10.02 0.24
N LYS A 23 -17.21 -9.81 1.53
CA LYS A 23 -17.28 -10.88 2.53
C LYS A 23 -18.71 -11.11 2.97
N LYS A 24 -19.03 -12.36 3.33
CA LYS A 24 -20.36 -12.77 3.85
C LYS A 24 -20.71 -12.13 5.21
N HIS A 25 -19.76 -11.53 5.92
CA HIS A 25 -19.97 -10.94 7.24
C HIS A 25 -20.03 -9.41 7.13
N HIS A 26 -21.18 -8.85 7.52
CA HIS A 26 -21.59 -7.47 7.27
C HIS A 26 -20.90 -6.38 8.12
N ARG A 27 -19.87 -6.71 8.94
CA ARG A 27 -19.22 -5.74 9.84
C ARG A 27 -17.70 -5.90 9.86
N THR A 28 -17.09 -5.88 8.68
CA THR A 28 -15.62 -5.97 8.55
C THR A 28 -15.05 -4.66 8.03
N VAL A 29 -14.05 -4.12 8.71
CA VAL A 29 -13.25 -2.97 8.28
C VAL A 29 -11.84 -3.46 7.96
N TYR A 30 -11.25 -2.98 6.88
CA TYR A 30 -9.87 -3.24 6.50
C TYR A 30 -9.04 -1.99 6.80
N LEU A 31 -8.12 -2.09 7.74
CA LEU A 31 -7.19 -1.01 8.05
C LEU A 31 -6.02 -1.05 7.08
N THR A 32 -5.69 0.10 6.52
CA THR A 32 -4.51 0.25 5.65
C THR A 32 -3.71 1.47 6.07
N PHE A 33 -2.38 1.37 5.98
CA PHE A 33 -1.44 2.44 6.26
C PHE A 33 -0.53 2.61 5.06
N ASP A 34 -0.41 3.84 4.57
CA ASP A 34 0.42 4.19 3.44
C ASP A 34 1.70 4.94 3.90
N ASP A 35 2.66 5.14 3.01
CA ASP A 35 3.87 5.97 3.16
C ASP A 35 4.96 5.47 4.12
N GLY A 36 4.68 4.47 4.95
CA GLY A 36 5.70 3.88 5.84
C GLY A 36 6.78 3.06 5.09
N PRO A 37 7.64 2.35 5.84
CA PRO A 37 7.77 2.34 7.29
C PRO A 37 8.55 3.57 7.81
N ILE A 38 8.16 4.06 8.99
CA ILE A 38 8.77 5.24 9.64
C ILE A 38 9.16 4.86 11.08
N PRO A 39 10.44 5.02 11.50
CA PRO A 39 10.91 4.55 12.81
C PRO A 39 10.15 5.12 14.01
N GLU A 40 9.70 6.36 13.93
CA GLU A 40 9.01 7.03 15.02
C GLU A 40 7.55 6.59 15.16
N VAL A 41 6.94 6.14 14.07
CA VAL A 41 5.49 5.88 13.99
C VAL A 41 5.17 4.40 13.87
N THR A 42 5.87 3.69 12.98
CA THR A 42 5.52 2.30 12.63
C THR A 42 5.54 1.35 13.83
N PRO A 43 6.56 1.38 14.74
CA PRO A 43 6.56 0.52 15.92
C PRO A 43 5.38 0.79 16.86
N TRP A 44 5.01 2.06 17.03
CA TRP A 44 3.87 2.44 17.84
C TRP A 44 2.56 1.90 17.27
N VAL A 45 2.36 2.04 15.95
CA VAL A 45 1.18 1.49 15.25
C VAL A 45 1.13 -0.03 15.41
N LEU A 46 2.26 -0.73 15.20
CA LEU A 46 2.33 -2.18 15.35
C LEU A 46 1.97 -2.63 16.76
N ASN A 47 2.49 -1.95 17.80
CA ASN A 47 2.17 -2.26 19.19
C ASN A 47 0.68 -2.03 19.50
N LEU A 48 0.08 -0.99 18.91
CA LEU A 48 -1.35 -0.72 19.06
C LEU A 48 -2.20 -1.81 18.40
N LEU A 49 -1.82 -2.24 17.19
CA LEU A 49 -2.51 -3.32 16.49
C LEU A 49 -2.43 -4.65 17.25
N ASP A 50 -1.26 -4.96 17.82
CA ASP A 50 -1.09 -6.16 18.65
C ASP A 50 -1.95 -6.09 19.92
N LYS A 51 -2.00 -4.93 20.59
CA LYS A 51 -2.86 -4.73 21.79
C LYS A 51 -4.33 -5.04 21.52
N TYR A 52 -4.81 -4.75 20.33
CA TYR A 52 -6.21 -5.01 19.95
C TYR A 52 -6.39 -6.28 19.11
N GLU A 53 -5.34 -7.08 18.93
CA GLU A 53 -5.34 -8.31 18.14
C GLU A 53 -5.85 -8.09 16.70
N VAL A 54 -5.54 -6.91 16.13
CA VAL A 54 -5.99 -6.50 14.79
C VAL A 54 -4.84 -6.60 13.78
N LYS A 55 -5.15 -7.08 12.58
CA LYS A 55 -4.22 -7.06 11.45
C LYS A 55 -4.57 -5.94 10.48
N ALA A 56 -3.54 -5.41 9.81
CA ALA A 56 -3.65 -4.32 8.85
C ALA A 56 -2.83 -4.62 7.60
N THR A 57 -2.96 -3.77 6.58
CA THR A 57 -2.12 -3.79 5.38
C THR A 57 -1.28 -2.52 5.32
N PHE A 58 0.03 -2.67 5.12
CA PHE A 58 0.97 -1.55 5.01
C PHE A 58 1.45 -1.42 3.56
N PHE A 59 1.10 -0.33 2.88
CA PHE A 59 1.63 0.01 1.57
C PHE A 59 2.87 0.89 1.76
N MET A 60 4.04 0.28 1.56
CA MET A 60 5.32 0.86 1.93
C MET A 60 5.98 1.57 0.75
N VAL A 61 6.59 2.72 1.02
CA VAL A 61 7.49 3.41 0.09
C VAL A 61 8.85 2.70 0.10
N GLY A 62 9.34 2.34 -1.08
CA GLY A 62 10.55 1.52 -1.22
C GLY A 62 11.78 2.15 -0.60
N ASP A 63 11.96 3.48 -0.73
CA ASP A 63 13.09 4.19 -0.11
C ASP A 63 13.07 4.11 1.43
N ASN A 64 11.88 4.13 2.04
CA ASN A 64 11.74 3.92 3.47
C ASN A 64 12.02 2.46 3.85
N ALA A 65 11.53 1.50 3.06
CA ALA A 65 11.80 0.08 3.27
C ALA A 65 13.31 -0.22 3.16
N ARG A 66 13.99 0.36 2.16
CA ARG A 66 15.44 0.26 1.97
C ARG A 66 16.23 0.80 3.16
N ARG A 67 15.81 1.96 3.70
CA ARG A 67 16.49 2.59 4.86
C ARG A 67 16.21 1.90 6.18
N HIS A 68 15.05 1.25 6.31
CA HIS A 68 14.58 0.64 7.55
C HIS A 68 14.12 -0.81 7.36
N PRO A 69 15.01 -1.72 6.85
CA PRO A 69 14.63 -3.10 6.54
C PRO A 69 14.10 -3.85 7.77
N TRP A 70 14.60 -3.55 8.95
CA TRP A 70 14.14 -4.14 10.19
C TRP A 70 12.65 -3.87 10.49
N LEU A 71 12.10 -2.73 10.03
CA LEU A 71 10.67 -2.43 10.15
C LEU A 71 9.83 -3.25 9.17
N VAL A 72 10.36 -3.51 7.97
CA VAL A 72 9.72 -4.40 7.01
C VAL A 72 9.61 -5.80 7.59
N ASP A 73 10.71 -6.31 8.18
CA ASP A 73 10.75 -7.61 8.84
C ASP A 73 9.76 -7.67 10.01
N GLU A 74 9.67 -6.59 10.80
CA GLU A 74 8.76 -6.52 11.94
C GLU A 74 7.29 -6.54 11.50
N ILE A 75 6.92 -5.82 10.43
CA ILE A 75 5.59 -5.85 9.83
C ILE A 75 5.23 -7.29 9.38
N LYS A 76 6.17 -7.95 8.67
CA LYS A 76 6.01 -9.33 8.21
C LYS A 76 5.89 -10.32 9.38
N ARG A 77 6.80 -10.24 10.34
CA ARG A 77 6.86 -11.12 11.51
C ARG A 77 5.59 -11.07 12.37
N ARG A 78 4.98 -9.88 12.51
CA ARG A 78 3.73 -9.70 13.25
C ARG A 78 2.49 -10.10 12.44
N GLY A 79 2.65 -10.63 11.22
CA GLY A 79 1.57 -11.20 10.40
C GLY A 79 0.65 -10.18 9.77
N HIS A 80 1.14 -8.96 9.51
CA HIS A 80 0.41 -7.97 8.73
C HIS A 80 0.59 -8.22 7.23
N SER A 81 -0.40 -7.79 6.44
CA SER A 81 -0.26 -7.72 4.99
C SER A 81 0.57 -6.49 4.61
N TYR A 82 1.26 -6.57 3.48
CA TYR A 82 2.08 -5.48 2.99
C TYR A 82 2.05 -5.40 1.48
N GLY A 83 2.31 -4.20 0.95
CA GLY A 83 2.27 -3.91 -0.47
C GLY A 83 3.22 -2.79 -0.85
N ASN A 84 3.41 -2.65 -2.16
CA ASN A 84 4.29 -1.68 -2.78
C ASN A 84 3.55 -0.35 -2.98
N HIS A 85 4.20 0.77 -2.61
CA HIS A 85 3.71 2.14 -2.79
C HIS A 85 4.68 3.00 -3.61
N THR A 86 5.36 2.39 -4.60
CA THR A 86 6.47 2.91 -5.40
C THR A 86 7.76 3.14 -4.60
N MET A 87 8.90 3.34 -5.29
CA MET A 87 10.19 3.58 -4.64
C MET A 87 10.28 4.98 -4.03
N HIS A 88 9.83 5.99 -4.78
CA HIS A 88 9.98 7.40 -4.44
C HIS A 88 8.65 8.14 -4.30
N HIS A 89 7.55 7.42 -4.03
CA HIS A 89 6.20 7.99 -3.90
C HIS A 89 5.79 8.81 -5.14
N LEU A 90 6.11 8.31 -6.34
CA LEU A 90 5.87 9.03 -7.60
C LEU A 90 4.38 9.10 -7.94
N GLN A 91 3.96 10.26 -8.43
CA GLN A 91 2.62 10.43 -9.02
C GLN A 91 2.62 9.93 -10.46
N GLY A 92 1.83 8.90 -10.78
CA GLY A 92 1.80 8.28 -12.10
C GLY A 92 1.55 9.26 -13.23
N PHE A 93 0.67 10.26 -13.05
CA PHE A 93 0.39 11.28 -14.07
C PHE A 93 1.54 12.27 -14.33
N LYS A 94 2.49 12.42 -13.42
CA LYS A 94 3.59 13.38 -13.53
C LYS A 94 4.86 12.81 -14.17
N VAL A 95 4.89 11.51 -14.38
CA VAL A 95 6.06 10.82 -14.94
C VAL A 95 5.68 9.94 -16.12
N THR A 96 6.66 9.53 -16.93
CA THR A 96 6.43 8.59 -18.02
C THR A 96 6.08 7.21 -17.46
N THR A 97 5.32 6.42 -18.21
CA THR A 97 4.97 5.04 -17.84
C THR A 97 6.22 4.20 -17.54
N LEU A 98 7.26 4.30 -18.38
CA LEU A 98 8.50 3.57 -18.18
C LEU A 98 9.19 3.91 -16.86
N ARG A 99 9.25 5.20 -16.50
CA ARG A 99 9.82 5.65 -15.23
C ARG A 99 9.01 5.15 -14.05
N TYR A 100 7.68 5.20 -14.15
CA TYR A 100 6.79 4.73 -13.10
C TYR A 100 6.94 3.23 -12.86
N MET A 101 6.96 2.43 -13.93
CA MET A 101 7.15 0.98 -13.85
C MET A 101 8.51 0.60 -13.26
N ARG A 102 9.58 1.30 -13.63
CA ARG A 102 10.91 1.10 -13.03
C ARG A 102 10.90 1.40 -11.53
N ASP A 103 10.25 2.47 -11.12
CA ASP A 103 10.13 2.86 -9.71
C ASP A 103 9.38 1.81 -8.88
N ILE A 104 8.32 1.21 -9.44
CA ILE A 104 7.61 0.08 -8.81
C ILE A 104 8.51 -1.15 -8.70
N THR A 105 9.23 -1.49 -9.77
CA THR A 105 10.10 -2.67 -9.79
C THR A 105 11.24 -2.52 -8.80
N GLU A 106 11.87 -1.35 -8.72
CA GLU A 106 12.93 -1.04 -7.75
C GLU A 106 12.43 -1.17 -6.30
N ALA A 107 11.25 -0.64 -6.01
CA ALA A 107 10.65 -0.79 -4.66
C ALA A 107 10.45 -2.25 -4.27
N ASN A 108 10.13 -3.10 -5.25
CA ASN A 108 9.87 -4.52 -4.98
C ASN A 108 11.13 -5.32 -4.58
N GLU A 109 12.31 -4.80 -4.85
CA GLU A 109 13.57 -5.38 -4.34
C GLU A 109 13.63 -5.35 -2.81
N TYR A 110 12.95 -4.41 -2.16
CA TYR A 110 12.96 -4.21 -0.70
C TYR A 110 11.66 -4.65 -0.02
N ILE A 111 10.55 -4.69 -0.77
CA ILE A 111 9.21 -4.98 -0.21
C ILE A 111 8.81 -6.43 -0.52
N ASP A 112 9.06 -6.90 -1.74
CA ASP A 112 8.72 -8.23 -2.25
C ASP A 112 7.23 -8.56 -2.08
N SER A 113 6.37 -7.82 -2.80
CA SER A 113 4.91 -7.99 -2.73
C SER A 113 4.25 -7.89 -4.09
N THR A 114 3.19 -8.67 -4.29
CA THR A 114 2.29 -8.57 -5.44
C THR A 114 1.17 -7.55 -5.24
N LEU A 115 0.99 -7.05 -4.00
CA LEU A 115 0.03 -5.98 -3.73
C LEU A 115 0.66 -4.63 -4.07
N PHE A 116 -0.11 -3.80 -4.75
CA PHE A 116 0.30 -2.46 -5.15
C PHE A 116 -0.80 -1.44 -4.87
N ARG A 117 -0.41 -0.27 -4.39
CA ARG A 117 -1.30 0.90 -4.30
C ARG A 117 -0.60 2.11 -4.92
N PRO A 118 -1.21 2.76 -5.94
CA PRO A 118 -0.62 3.96 -6.53
C PRO A 118 -0.64 5.13 -5.54
N PRO A 119 0.45 5.90 -5.40
CA PRO A 119 0.46 7.15 -4.65
C PRO A 119 -0.68 8.08 -5.08
N HIS A 120 -1.33 8.71 -4.10
CA HIS A 120 -2.51 9.57 -4.30
C HIS A 120 -3.71 8.87 -4.97
N GLY A 121 -3.69 7.55 -5.12
CA GLY A 121 -4.76 6.80 -5.80
C GLY A 121 -4.82 7.06 -7.31
N LEU A 122 -3.79 7.64 -7.93
CA LEU A 122 -3.79 8.09 -9.32
C LEU A 122 -2.67 7.42 -10.13
N MET A 123 -3.05 6.75 -11.21
CA MET A 123 -2.14 6.19 -12.23
C MET A 123 -2.79 6.29 -13.61
N ARG A 124 -1.97 6.23 -14.66
CA ARG A 124 -2.48 6.19 -16.05
C ARG A 124 -2.92 4.78 -16.39
N PRO A 125 -3.91 4.61 -17.30
CA PRO A 125 -4.09 3.32 -17.97
C PRO A 125 -2.76 2.86 -18.57
N PHE A 126 -2.42 1.59 -18.40
CA PHE A 126 -1.15 0.98 -18.84
C PHE A 126 0.09 1.28 -17.97
N GLN A 127 -0.08 1.79 -16.77
CA GLN A 127 0.98 1.87 -15.74
C GLN A 127 0.95 0.72 -14.73
#